data_91144b5b5cc50f4365ec76016819d45f
#
_entry.id   91144b5b5cc50f4365ec76016819d45f
#
_cell.length_a   1.000
_cell.length_b   1.000
_cell.length_c   1.000
_cell.angle_alpha   90.00
_cell.angle_beta   90.00
_cell.angle_gamma   90.00
#
_symmetry.space_group_name_H-M   'P 1'
#
loop_
_entity.id
_entity.type
_entity.pdbx_description
1 polymer ?
#
loop_
_entity_poly.entity_id
_entity_poly.type
_entity_poly.pdbx_seq_one_letter_code
_entity_poly.pdbx_strand_id
1 'polypeptide(L)'
;NELLRDSNRLRISGLVLGILLIIGGAAIWWGFSWGITIGLGMILFGIMVAIIGFAAARKVGTAQQLYDSYPLAPAVIAEVNERDMVLLALVNTNVDPSLPPRWAACLRTVTAIPGIQRTVGTKVPVAAVSGRADNNHWQQITPMPIAWGTPDAETVTIARKSIPQEEWQRLERARKRLSDVKATKFDLLVL
;
A
#
# COMPACT_ATOMS: atom_id res chain seq x y z
N ASN A 1 -0.62 6.13 -9.21
CA ASN A 1 -0.19 6.89 -8.01
C ASN A 1 -1.28 6.96 -6.93
N GLU A 2 -1.89 5.83 -6.55
CA GLU A 2 -2.90 5.80 -5.49
C GLU A 2 -2.31 6.22 -4.14
N LEU A 3 -1.10 5.79 -3.81
CA LEU A 3 -0.41 6.18 -2.57
C LEU A 3 -0.11 7.68 -2.50
N LEU A 4 0.29 8.30 -3.61
CA LEU A 4 0.48 9.76 -3.67
C LEU A 4 -0.85 10.51 -3.60
N ARG A 5 -1.92 9.95 -4.14
CA ARG A 5 -3.27 10.53 -4.07
C ARG A 5 -3.81 10.51 -2.65
N ASP A 6 -3.58 9.44 -1.92
CA ASP A 6 -4.03 9.31 -0.53
C ASP A 6 -3.21 10.19 0.42
N SER A 7 -1.89 10.28 0.25
CA SER A 7 -1.08 11.22 1.02
C SER A 7 -1.42 12.69 0.74
N ASN A 8 -1.71 13.03 -0.53
CA ASN A 8 -2.17 14.37 -0.89
C ASN A 8 -3.57 14.68 -0.34
N ARG A 9 -4.48 13.72 -0.35
CA ARG A 9 -5.81 13.89 0.26
C ARG A 9 -5.71 14.15 1.77
N LEU A 10 -4.87 13.40 2.48
CA LEU A 10 -4.62 13.62 3.92
C LEU A 10 -4.01 14.99 4.20
N ARG A 11 -3.07 15.44 3.36
CA ARG A 11 -2.49 16.80 3.47
C ARG A 11 -3.53 17.88 3.24
N ILE A 12 -4.30 17.76 2.15
CA ILE A 12 -5.29 18.76 1.76
C ILE A 12 -6.42 18.80 2.79
N SER A 13 -6.96 17.65 3.22
CA SER A 13 -8.03 17.61 4.23
C SER A 13 -7.59 18.16 5.58
N GLY A 14 -6.39 17.83 6.05
CA GLY A 14 -5.82 18.35 7.28
C GLY A 14 -5.58 19.87 7.23
N LEU A 15 -5.04 20.38 6.11
CA LEU A 15 -4.84 21.82 5.88
C LEU A 15 -6.16 22.57 5.78
N VAL A 16 -7.12 22.08 5.00
CA VAL A 16 -8.43 22.71 4.82
C VAL A 16 -9.17 22.78 6.16
N LEU A 17 -9.21 21.67 6.90
CA LEU A 17 -9.86 21.65 8.22
C LEU A 17 -9.13 22.59 9.22
N GLY A 18 -7.80 22.58 9.23
CA GLY A 18 -7.01 23.47 10.07
C GLY A 18 -7.26 24.94 9.76
N ILE A 19 -7.28 25.33 8.48
CA ILE A 19 -7.58 26.71 8.03
C ILE A 19 -9.01 27.13 8.43
N LEU A 20 -10.00 26.26 8.20
CA LEU A 20 -11.40 26.54 8.59
C LEU A 20 -11.54 26.77 10.09
N LEU A 21 -10.87 25.99 10.92
CA LEU A 21 -10.87 26.16 12.38
C LEU A 21 -10.19 27.47 12.81
N ILE A 22 -9.09 27.86 12.16
CA ILE A 22 -8.38 29.11 12.43
C ILE A 22 -9.27 30.32 12.06
N ILE A 23 -9.87 30.30 10.86
CA ILE A 23 -10.77 31.37 10.40
C ILE A 23 -12.00 31.48 11.29
N GLY A 24 -12.64 30.35 11.62
CA GLY A 24 -13.79 30.29 12.55
C GLY A 24 -13.42 30.81 13.93
N GLY A 25 -12.27 30.42 14.47
CA GLY A 25 -11.76 30.90 15.75
C GLY A 25 -11.48 32.42 15.77
N ALA A 26 -10.91 32.94 14.68
CA ALA A 26 -10.66 34.38 14.54
C ALA A 26 -11.99 35.17 14.42
N ALA A 27 -12.96 34.67 13.71
CA ALA A 27 -14.29 35.30 13.59
C ALA A 27 -15.02 35.34 14.95
N ILE A 28 -14.95 34.28 15.75
CA ILE A 28 -15.53 34.22 17.10
C ILE A 28 -14.80 35.19 18.04
N TRP A 29 -13.49 35.26 17.95
CA TRP A 29 -12.70 36.22 18.74
C TRP A 29 -13.12 37.66 18.48
N TRP A 30 -13.37 38.04 17.22
CA TRP A 30 -13.71 39.43 16.86
C TRP A 30 -15.18 39.77 17.16
N GLY A 31 -16.08 38.78 17.09
CA GLY A 31 -17.52 39.00 17.20
C GLY A 31 -18.12 38.98 18.62
N PHE A 32 -17.42 38.40 19.61
CA PHE A 32 -17.95 38.22 20.96
C PHE A 32 -16.93 38.50 22.05
N SER A 33 -17.32 39.31 23.06
CA SER A 33 -16.48 39.65 24.21
C SER A 33 -16.06 38.42 25.04
N TRP A 34 -16.82 37.31 25.01
CA TRP A 34 -16.48 36.01 25.61
C TRP A 34 -15.75 35.08 24.62
N GLY A 35 -15.57 35.54 23.39
CA GLY A 35 -15.01 34.74 22.28
C GLY A 35 -13.50 34.49 22.38
N ILE A 36 -12.77 35.22 23.22
CA ILE A 36 -11.31 35.15 23.27
C ILE A 36 -10.83 33.75 23.67
N THR A 37 -11.39 33.14 24.71
CA THR A 37 -10.97 31.80 25.18
C THR A 37 -11.35 30.70 24.19
N ILE A 38 -12.55 30.76 23.64
CA ILE A 38 -13.04 29.80 22.65
C ILE A 38 -12.31 29.96 21.31
N GLY A 39 -12.14 31.20 20.86
CA GLY A 39 -11.43 31.54 19.64
C GLY A 39 -9.95 31.09 19.67
N LEU A 40 -9.27 31.34 20.78
CA LEU A 40 -7.89 30.92 21.01
C LEU A 40 -7.79 29.38 21.02
N GLY A 41 -8.72 28.70 21.69
CA GLY A 41 -8.80 27.23 21.71
C GLY A 41 -8.99 26.63 20.31
N MET A 42 -9.87 27.21 19.51
CA MET A 42 -10.08 26.76 18.12
C MET A 42 -8.86 27.00 17.22
N ILE A 43 -8.17 28.13 17.38
CA ILE A 43 -6.94 28.43 16.62
C ILE A 43 -5.85 27.43 16.98
N LEU A 44 -5.60 27.17 18.27
CA LEU A 44 -4.60 26.21 18.74
C LEU A 44 -4.92 24.80 18.26
N PHE A 45 -6.20 24.39 18.35
CA PHE A 45 -6.64 23.09 17.85
C PHE A 45 -6.48 22.98 16.33
N GLY A 46 -6.79 24.03 15.57
CA GLY A 46 -6.60 24.08 14.13
C GLY A 46 -5.12 23.94 13.71
N ILE A 47 -4.22 24.59 14.44
CA ILE A 47 -2.77 24.47 14.24
C ILE A 47 -2.32 23.01 14.53
N MET A 48 -2.79 22.44 15.63
CA MET A 48 -2.47 21.06 16.00
C MET A 48 -2.94 20.06 14.91
N VAL A 49 -4.16 20.20 14.42
CA VAL A 49 -4.70 19.35 13.34
C VAL A 49 -3.88 19.50 12.06
N ALA A 50 -3.47 20.71 11.69
CA ALA A 50 -2.63 20.96 10.54
C ALA A 50 -1.24 20.30 10.70
N ILE A 51 -0.61 20.40 11.86
CA ILE A 51 0.67 19.76 12.16
C ILE A 51 0.56 18.24 12.10
N ILE A 52 -0.48 17.66 12.72
CA ILE A 52 -0.71 16.20 12.71
C ILE A 52 -0.94 15.72 11.27
N GLY A 53 -1.77 16.41 10.49
CA GLY A 53 -2.03 16.07 9.08
C GLY A 53 -0.75 16.12 8.24
N PHE A 54 0.10 17.13 8.46
CA PHE A 54 1.38 17.25 7.76
C PHE A 54 2.40 16.18 8.21
N ALA A 55 2.48 15.90 9.51
CA ALA A 55 3.37 14.87 10.05
C ALA A 55 2.94 13.46 9.62
N ALA A 56 1.63 13.17 9.64
CA ALA A 56 1.08 11.91 9.15
C ALA A 56 1.38 11.71 7.66
N ALA A 57 1.22 12.77 6.85
CA ALA A 57 1.54 12.71 5.42
C ALA A 57 3.05 12.51 5.13
N ARG A 58 3.93 12.99 6.03
CA ARG A 58 5.38 12.71 5.95
C ARG A 58 5.75 11.28 6.33
N LYS A 59 5.00 10.67 7.26
CA LYS A 59 5.21 9.27 7.68
C LYS A 59 4.73 8.24 6.65
N VAL A 60 3.78 8.61 5.80
CA VAL A 60 3.43 7.82 4.61
C VAL A 60 4.56 7.94 3.61
N GLY A 61 5.69 7.37 3.79
CA GLY A 61 6.91 7.47 2.99
C GLY A 61 6.69 7.67 1.47
N THR A 62 7.71 8.05 0.74
CA THR A 62 7.59 8.07 -0.72
C THR A 62 7.37 6.65 -1.22
N ALA A 63 6.61 6.47 -2.31
CA ALA A 63 6.42 5.17 -2.95
C ALA A 63 7.78 4.48 -3.18
N GLN A 64 8.83 5.24 -3.50
CA GLN A 64 10.19 4.76 -3.68
C GLN A 64 10.74 4.11 -2.40
N GLN A 65 10.63 4.76 -1.24
CA GLN A 65 11.10 4.20 0.04
C GLN A 65 10.39 2.90 0.41
N LEU A 66 9.09 2.80 0.07
CA LEU A 66 8.33 1.56 0.29
C LEU A 66 8.90 0.42 -0.58
N TYR A 67 9.18 0.68 -1.86
CA TYR A 67 9.71 -0.33 -2.76
C TYR A 67 11.15 -0.71 -2.46
N ASP A 68 11.97 0.24 -1.98
CA ASP A 68 13.36 -0.02 -1.56
C ASP A 68 13.42 -0.82 -0.24
N SER A 69 12.37 -0.78 0.58
CA SER A 69 12.33 -1.43 1.89
C SER A 69 11.79 -2.87 1.85
N TYR A 70 11.11 -3.26 0.77
CA TYR A 70 10.46 -4.58 0.68
C TYR A 70 10.99 -5.40 -0.49
N PRO A 71 11.11 -6.74 -0.33
CA PRO A 71 11.62 -7.59 -1.38
C PRO A 71 10.70 -7.59 -2.61
N LEU A 72 11.33 -7.61 -3.77
CA LEU A 72 10.66 -7.79 -5.04
C LEU A 72 10.15 -9.23 -5.15
N ALA A 73 8.91 -9.40 -5.60
CA ALA A 73 8.28 -10.71 -5.72
C ALA A 73 7.49 -10.81 -7.04
N PRO A 74 7.36 -12.03 -7.60
CA PRO A 74 6.52 -12.26 -8.76
C PRO A 74 5.05 -12.32 -8.37
N ALA A 75 4.19 -11.69 -9.17
CA ALA A 75 2.75 -11.87 -9.11
C ALA A 75 2.16 -12.07 -10.50
N VAL A 76 1.00 -12.70 -10.55
CA VAL A 76 0.22 -12.87 -11.78
C VAL A 76 -1.23 -12.49 -11.53
N ILE A 77 -1.90 -11.98 -12.56
CA ILE A 77 -3.35 -11.82 -12.53
C ILE A 77 -3.96 -13.23 -12.57
N ALA A 78 -4.51 -13.68 -11.46
CA ALA A 78 -5.09 -15.00 -11.32
C ALA A 78 -6.55 -15.05 -11.77
N GLU A 79 -7.30 -13.97 -11.51
CA GLU A 79 -8.69 -13.80 -11.93
C GLU A 79 -8.96 -12.36 -12.37
N VAL A 80 -9.90 -12.21 -13.28
CA VAL A 80 -10.42 -10.92 -13.74
C VAL A 80 -11.93 -10.91 -13.56
N ASN A 81 -12.43 -10.00 -12.72
CA ASN A 81 -13.85 -9.77 -12.49
C ASN A 81 -14.32 -8.51 -13.25
N GLU A 82 -15.58 -8.18 -13.21
CA GLU A 82 -16.10 -6.98 -13.89
C GLU A 82 -15.44 -5.68 -13.42
N ARG A 83 -15.22 -5.51 -12.12
CA ARG A 83 -14.71 -4.27 -11.49
C ARG A 83 -13.30 -4.35 -10.98
N ASP A 84 -12.81 -5.55 -10.71
CA ASP A 84 -11.50 -5.78 -10.10
C ASP A 84 -10.78 -6.99 -10.72
N MET A 85 -9.59 -7.25 -10.26
CA MET A 85 -8.80 -8.42 -10.58
C MET A 85 -8.09 -8.92 -9.33
N VAL A 86 -7.85 -10.22 -9.27
CA VAL A 86 -7.14 -10.87 -8.17
C VAL A 86 -5.70 -11.12 -8.60
N LEU A 87 -4.76 -10.51 -7.86
CA LEU A 87 -3.34 -10.81 -7.96
C LEU A 87 -2.99 -11.97 -7.05
N LEU A 88 -2.29 -12.96 -7.58
CA LEU A 88 -1.61 -14.01 -6.81
C LEU A 88 -0.12 -13.73 -6.85
N ALA A 89 0.53 -13.63 -5.70
CA ALA A 89 1.96 -13.41 -5.58
C ALA A 89 2.63 -14.57 -4.85
N LEU A 90 3.90 -14.85 -5.21
CA LEU A 90 4.76 -15.75 -4.50
C LEU A 90 5.69 -14.94 -3.59
N VAL A 91 5.70 -15.25 -2.30
CA VAL A 91 6.43 -14.47 -1.29
C VAL A 91 7.20 -15.37 -0.33
N ASN A 92 8.28 -14.87 0.25
CA ASN A 92 8.99 -15.52 1.35
C ASN A 92 8.39 -15.04 2.67
N THR A 93 7.98 -15.97 3.53
CA THR A 93 7.37 -15.66 4.83
C THR A 93 8.36 -15.57 5.99
N ASN A 94 9.64 -15.82 5.78
CA ASN A 94 10.64 -15.63 6.83
C ASN A 94 10.84 -14.15 7.15
N VAL A 95 10.91 -13.83 8.43
CA VAL A 95 11.32 -12.50 8.90
C VAL A 95 12.83 -12.31 8.67
N ASP A 96 13.62 -13.36 8.92
CA ASP A 96 15.05 -13.37 8.65
C ASP A 96 15.33 -13.82 7.21
N PRO A 97 15.85 -12.94 6.33
CA PRO A 97 16.13 -13.26 4.94
C PRO A 97 17.33 -14.20 4.76
N SER A 98 18.15 -14.44 5.79
CA SER A 98 19.30 -15.36 5.74
C SER A 98 18.90 -16.83 5.76
N LEU A 99 17.68 -17.13 6.21
CA LEU A 99 17.15 -18.50 6.27
C LEU A 99 16.70 -18.98 4.88
N PRO A 100 16.74 -20.30 4.63
CA PRO A 100 16.18 -20.85 3.39
C PRO A 100 14.74 -20.37 3.18
N PRO A 101 14.37 -19.89 1.97
CA PRO A 101 13.11 -19.24 1.75
C PRO A 101 11.91 -20.16 2.03
N ARG A 102 11.00 -19.73 2.88
CA ARG A 102 9.71 -20.37 3.14
C ARG A 102 8.66 -19.75 2.24
N TRP A 103 8.43 -20.38 1.12
CA TRP A 103 7.54 -19.88 0.09
C TRP A 103 6.06 -19.97 0.50
N ALA A 104 5.33 -18.90 0.20
CA ALA A 104 3.88 -18.86 0.34
C ALA A 104 3.26 -18.15 -0.86
N ALA A 105 2.02 -18.49 -1.15
CA ALA A 105 1.18 -17.78 -2.10
C ALA A 105 0.27 -16.82 -1.32
N CYS A 106 0.19 -15.55 -1.73
CA CYS A 106 -0.73 -14.58 -1.16
C CYS A 106 -1.55 -13.88 -2.23
N LEU A 107 -2.73 -13.38 -1.84
CA LEU A 107 -3.68 -12.72 -2.74
C LEU A 107 -3.83 -11.24 -2.40
N ARG A 108 -4.18 -10.48 -3.43
CA ARG A 108 -4.69 -9.12 -3.29
C ARG A 108 -5.69 -8.80 -4.40
N THR A 109 -6.84 -8.28 -4.02
CA THR A 109 -7.80 -7.72 -4.99
C THR A 109 -7.40 -6.28 -5.33
N VAL A 110 -7.36 -5.96 -6.62
CA VAL A 110 -6.97 -4.64 -7.14
C VAL A 110 -7.92 -4.22 -8.26
N THR A 111 -8.24 -2.93 -8.35
CA THR A 111 -9.16 -2.41 -9.39
C THR A 111 -8.44 -2.13 -10.69
N ALA A 112 -7.23 -1.58 -10.64
CA ALA A 112 -6.43 -1.25 -11.82
C ALA A 112 -4.95 -1.22 -11.50
N ILE A 113 -4.13 -1.57 -12.50
CA ILE A 113 -2.68 -1.44 -12.46
C ILE A 113 -2.26 -0.66 -13.71
N PRO A 114 -1.67 0.55 -13.56
CA PRO A 114 -1.26 1.36 -14.71
C PRO A 114 -0.32 0.60 -15.65
N GLY A 115 -0.59 0.66 -16.96
CA GLY A 115 0.24 0.03 -17.98
C GLY A 115 0.17 -1.50 -18.04
N ILE A 116 -0.68 -2.15 -17.25
CA ILE A 116 -0.85 -3.61 -17.21
C ILE A 116 -2.21 -3.99 -17.79
N GLN A 117 -2.23 -4.94 -18.74
CA GLN A 117 -3.47 -5.46 -19.30
C GLN A 117 -4.22 -6.34 -18.28
N ARG A 118 -5.54 -6.18 -18.22
CA ARG A 118 -6.42 -6.99 -17.37
C ARG A 118 -6.67 -8.36 -18.00
N THR A 119 -5.64 -9.19 -18.08
CA THR A 119 -5.72 -10.51 -18.66
C THR A 119 -5.15 -11.54 -17.70
N VAL A 120 -5.86 -12.65 -17.48
CA VAL A 120 -5.39 -13.76 -16.63
C VAL A 120 -4.04 -14.27 -17.14
N GLY A 121 -3.10 -14.46 -16.22
CA GLY A 121 -1.73 -14.89 -16.54
C GLY A 121 -0.75 -13.74 -16.83
N THR A 122 -1.20 -12.48 -16.84
CA THR A 122 -0.30 -11.33 -16.99
C THR A 122 0.64 -11.22 -15.79
N LYS A 123 1.94 -11.20 -16.06
CA LYS A 123 3.01 -11.11 -15.06
C LYS A 123 3.15 -9.68 -14.53
N VAL A 124 3.08 -9.52 -13.21
CA VAL A 124 3.15 -8.24 -12.52
C VAL A 124 4.25 -8.31 -11.47
N PRO A 125 5.34 -7.52 -11.57
CA PRO A 125 6.29 -7.40 -10.47
C PRO A 125 5.67 -6.61 -9.32
N VAL A 126 5.83 -7.12 -8.09
CA VAL A 126 5.25 -6.51 -6.88
C VAL A 126 6.31 -6.38 -5.79
N ALA A 127 6.13 -5.42 -4.88
CA ALA A 127 6.81 -5.41 -3.59
C ALA A 127 5.98 -6.23 -2.59
N ALA A 128 6.63 -7.13 -1.86
CA ALA A 128 6.01 -7.96 -0.84
C ALA A 128 5.97 -7.22 0.50
N VAL A 129 4.94 -6.38 0.70
CA VAL A 129 4.81 -5.58 1.91
C VAL A 129 4.39 -6.46 3.07
N SER A 130 5.31 -6.73 3.98
CA SER A 130 5.08 -7.51 5.18
C SER A 130 4.28 -6.71 6.22
N GLY A 131 3.34 -7.39 6.85
CA GLY A 131 2.48 -6.83 7.88
C GLY A 131 2.75 -7.46 9.25
N ARG A 132 1.86 -8.35 9.70
CA ARG A 132 1.96 -9.00 11.00
C ARG A 132 2.92 -10.18 10.97
N ALA A 133 3.83 -10.26 11.94
CA ALA A 133 4.70 -11.41 12.16
C ALA A 133 4.27 -12.20 13.41
N ASP A 134 4.47 -13.51 13.37
CA ASP A 134 4.35 -14.43 14.50
C ASP A 134 5.36 -15.57 14.34
N ASN A 135 6.02 -15.98 15.45
CA ASN A 135 7.00 -17.05 15.47
C ASN A 135 8.07 -16.95 14.35
N ASN A 136 8.63 -15.75 14.16
CA ASN A 136 9.64 -15.45 13.14
C ASN A 136 9.17 -15.63 11.68
N HIS A 137 7.85 -15.66 11.45
CA HIS A 137 7.24 -15.74 10.13
C HIS A 137 6.19 -14.65 9.91
N TRP A 138 6.16 -14.08 8.72
CA TRP A 138 5.11 -13.17 8.32
C TRP A 138 3.79 -13.93 8.14
N GLN A 139 2.76 -13.52 8.89
CA GLN A 139 1.41 -14.07 8.80
C GLN A 139 0.55 -13.33 7.77
N GLN A 140 0.96 -12.12 7.44
CA GLN A 140 0.29 -11.28 6.46
C GLN A 140 1.32 -10.60 5.57
N ILE A 141 1.19 -10.78 4.27
CA ILE A 141 1.99 -10.10 3.25
C ILE A 141 1.04 -9.58 2.18
N THR A 142 1.19 -8.31 1.85
CA THR A 142 0.35 -7.65 0.86
C THR A 142 1.17 -7.34 -0.38
N PRO A 143 0.90 -7.97 -1.53
CA PRO A 143 1.60 -7.66 -2.77
C PRO A 143 1.18 -6.28 -3.29
N MET A 144 2.16 -5.40 -3.48
CA MET A 144 1.97 -4.06 -4.04
C MET A 144 2.59 -3.95 -5.42
N PRO A 145 1.82 -3.74 -6.49
CA PRO A 145 2.35 -3.58 -7.84
C PRO A 145 3.37 -2.44 -7.93
N ILE A 146 4.54 -2.71 -8.51
CA ILE A 146 5.58 -1.69 -8.73
C ILE A 146 5.02 -0.53 -9.59
N ALA A 147 4.16 -0.83 -10.55
CA ALA A 147 3.51 0.17 -11.40
C ALA A 147 2.65 1.20 -10.66
N TRP A 148 2.33 0.98 -9.38
CA TRP A 148 1.66 2.00 -8.56
C TRP A 148 2.62 3.07 -8.04
N GLY A 149 3.90 2.74 -7.90
CA GLY A 149 4.95 3.66 -7.43
C GLY A 149 5.62 4.45 -8.54
N THR A 150 5.69 3.87 -9.74
CA THR A 150 6.33 4.53 -10.88
C THR A 150 5.45 4.46 -12.13
N PRO A 151 5.30 5.57 -12.87
CA PRO A 151 4.62 5.58 -14.17
C PRO A 151 5.51 5.03 -15.30
N ASP A 152 6.81 4.79 -15.01
CA ASP A 152 7.79 4.39 -16.01
C ASP A 152 7.69 2.89 -16.32
N ALA A 153 7.30 2.57 -17.57
CA ALA A 153 7.18 1.21 -18.05
C ALA A 153 8.52 0.46 -18.13
N GLU A 154 9.62 1.18 -18.32
CA GLU A 154 10.95 0.60 -18.35
C GLU A 154 11.35 0.07 -16.98
N THR A 155 11.14 0.85 -15.93
CA THR A 155 11.37 0.43 -14.53
C THR A 155 10.56 -0.83 -14.18
N VAL A 156 9.28 -0.90 -14.57
CA VAL A 156 8.44 -2.07 -14.37
C VAL A 156 8.99 -3.29 -15.12
N THR A 157 9.49 -3.08 -16.32
CA THR A 157 10.09 -4.14 -17.15
C THR A 157 11.41 -4.66 -16.55
N ILE A 158 12.26 -3.77 -16.04
CA ILE A 158 13.50 -4.12 -15.36
C ILE A 158 13.17 -4.93 -14.10
N ALA A 159 12.24 -4.47 -13.27
CA ALA A 159 11.79 -5.19 -12.08
C ALA A 159 11.29 -6.60 -12.42
N ARG A 160 10.48 -6.73 -13.47
CA ARG A 160 10.01 -8.05 -13.94
C ARG A 160 11.13 -8.98 -14.38
N LYS A 161 12.16 -8.46 -15.06
CA LYS A 161 13.32 -9.23 -15.52
C LYS A 161 14.27 -9.60 -14.38
N SER A 162 14.32 -8.82 -13.31
CA SER A 162 15.17 -9.08 -12.13
C SER A 162 14.67 -10.25 -11.28
N ILE A 163 13.41 -10.64 -11.43
CA ILE A 163 12.84 -11.79 -10.70
C ILE A 163 13.29 -13.09 -11.37
N PRO A 164 13.87 -14.04 -10.61
CA PRO A 164 14.35 -15.32 -11.13
C PRO A 164 13.24 -16.12 -11.83
N GLN A 165 13.59 -16.79 -12.93
CA GLN A 165 12.63 -17.58 -13.69
C GLN A 165 12.03 -18.75 -12.88
N GLU A 166 12.77 -19.28 -11.91
CA GLU A 166 12.29 -20.33 -11.01
C GLU A 166 11.13 -19.87 -10.15
N GLU A 167 11.16 -18.62 -9.68
CA GLU A 167 10.07 -18.03 -8.89
C GLU A 167 8.80 -17.87 -9.73
N TRP A 168 8.93 -17.44 -10.99
CA TRP A 168 7.81 -17.39 -11.93
C TRP A 168 7.19 -18.78 -12.17
N GLN A 169 8.02 -19.81 -12.33
CA GLN A 169 7.54 -21.18 -12.50
C GLN A 169 6.85 -21.72 -11.25
N ARG A 170 7.38 -21.38 -10.07
CA ARG A 170 6.79 -21.75 -8.78
C ARG A 170 5.44 -21.08 -8.58
N LEU A 171 5.34 -19.80 -8.93
CA LEU A 171 4.09 -19.03 -8.92
C LEU A 171 3.02 -19.66 -9.84
N GLU A 172 3.38 -20.06 -11.05
CA GLU A 172 2.45 -20.70 -11.97
C GLU A 172 1.92 -22.05 -11.44
N ARG A 173 2.74 -22.77 -10.69
CA ARG A 173 2.27 -23.99 -9.99
C ARG A 173 1.30 -23.63 -8.86
N ALA A 174 1.60 -22.59 -8.10
CA ALA A 174 0.74 -22.12 -7.01
C ALA A 174 -0.61 -21.61 -7.52
N ARG A 175 -0.68 -21.10 -8.77
CA ARG A 175 -1.94 -20.64 -9.38
C ARG A 175 -3.00 -21.74 -9.46
N LYS A 176 -2.60 -23.00 -9.60
CA LYS A 176 -3.54 -24.16 -9.59
C LYS A 176 -4.22 -24.37 -8.23
N ARG A 177 -3.67 -23.78 -7.15
CA ARG A 177 -4.17 -23.85 -5.77
C ARG A 177 -4.83 -22.56 -5.32
N LEU A 178 -5.34 -21.75 -6.24
CA LEU A 178 -5.94 -20.45 -5.94
C LEU A 178 -7.11 -20.56 -4.95
N SER A 179 -7.95 -21.59 -5.08
CA SER A 179 -9.06 -21.87 -4.15
C SER A 179 -8.57 -22.11 -2.73
N ASP A 180 -7.45 -22.81 -2.57
CA ASP A 180 -6.87 -23.10 -1.26
C ASP A 180 -6.35 -21.81 -0.62
N VAL A 181 -5.71 -20.92 -1.41
CA VAL A 181 -5.23 -19.63 -0.91
C VAL A 181 -6.38 -18.76 -0.42
N LYS A 182 -7.48 -18.69 -1.18
CA LYS A 182 -8.71 -17.95 -0.81
C LYS A 182 -9.36 -18.49 0.48
N ALA A 183 -9.19 -19.75 0.78
CA ALA A 183 -9.74 -20.37 1.98
C ALA A 183 -8.92 -20.12 3.25
N THR A 184 -7.71 -19.55 3.11
CA THR A 184 -6.83 -19.29 4.25
C THR A 184 -7.17 -17.97 4.94
N LYS A 185 -6.87 -17.90 6.23
CA LYS A 185 -6.91 -16.65 6.98
C LYS A 185 -5.81 -15.71 6.40
N PHE A 186 -6.16 -14.48 6.10
CA PHE A 186 -5.27 -13.47 5.49
C PHE A 186 -4.84 -13.76 4.04
N ASP A 187 -5.55 -14.63 3.32
CA ASP A 187 -5.25 -14.96 1.92
C ASP A 187 -3.77 -15.35 1.68
N LEU A 188 -3.16 -16.07 2.63
CA LEU A 188 -1.76 -16.49 2.59
C LEU A 188 -1.66 -17.99 2.87
N LEU A 189 -1.17 -18.75 1.87
CA LEU A 189 -0.98 -20.19 1.91
C LEU A 189 0.51 -20.53 1.81
N VAL A 190 1.06 -21.21 2.80
CA VAL A 190 2.42 -21.77 2.74
C VAL A 190 2.41 -22.97 1.77
N LEU A 191 3.42 -23.04 0.87
CA LEU A 191 3.50 -24.03 -0.21
C LEU A 191 4.32 -25.26 0.16
#